data_08d19b6b5fc96710bda31854c047d090
#
_entry.id   08d19b6b5fc96710bda31854c047d090
#
_cell.length_a   1.000
_cell.length_b   1.000
_cell.length_c   1.000
_cell.angle_alpha   90.00
_cell.angle_beta   90.00
_cell.angle_gamma   90.00
#
_symmetry.space_group_name_H-M   'P 1'
#
loop_
_entity.id
_entity.type
_entity.pdbx_description
1 polymer ?
#
loop_
_entity_poly.entity_id
_entity_poly.type
_entity_poly.pdbx_seq_one_letter_code
_entity_poly.pdbx_strand_id
1 'polypeptide(L)'
;MAIEIERKFVVKKIPNDEIKYSHYIRQGYIVSDMHKVIRVRQKKDDFFITIKGNKTGISRFEFEYKIPKKDADQLFKNFCKEGIIEKTRHYINHKGHTWELDVFHGRNEGLVVAEIELESEEEKFSLPE
;
A
#
# COMPACT_ATOMS: atom_id res chain seq x y z
N MET A 1 10.79 -3.31 13.52
CA MET A 1 11.32 -4.44 12.77
C MET A 1 10.93 -4.35 11.31
N ALA A 2 11.79 -4.85 10.44
CA ALA A 2 11.57 -4.79 9.00
C ALA A 2 10.68 -5.93 8.50
N ILE A 3 9.60 -6.20 9.19
CA ILE A 3 8.64 -7.25 8.84
C ILE A 3 7.25 -6.64 8.75
N GLU A 4 6.60 -6.89 7.62
CA GLU A 4 5.23 -6.48 7.38
C GLU A 4 4.30 -7.68 7.52
N ILE A 5 3.24 -7.53 8.30
CA ILE A 5 2.19 -8.53 8.45
C ILE A 5 0.88 -7.81 8.14
N GLU A 6 0.20 -8.22 7.08
CA GLU A 6 -1.04 -7.56 6.67
C GLU A 6 -2.06 -8.54 6.09
N ARG A 7 -3.32 -8.16 6.17
CA ARG A 7 -4.41 -8.85 5.49
C ARG A 7 -5.12 -7.89 4.56
N LYS A 8 -5.59 -8.40 3.43
CA LYS A 8 -6.26 -7.63 2.39
C LYS A 8 -7.64 -8.19 2.10
N PHE A 9 -8.56 -7.29 1.81
CA PHE A 9 -9.94 -7.64 1.48
C PHE A 9 -10.43 -6.78 0.33
N VAL A 10 -11.20 -7.39 -0.59
CA VAL A 10 -11.88 -6.63 -1.64
C VAL A 10 -13.17 -6.06 -1.06
N VAL A 11 -13.42 -4.78 -1.31
CA VAL A 11 -14.52 -4.03 -0.70
C VAL A 11 -15.54 -3.67 -1.75
N LYS A 12 -16.82 -3.88 -1.43
CA LYS A 12 -17.93 -3.58 -2.33
C LYS A 12 -18.52 -2.19 -2.13
N LYS A 13 -18.37 -1.63 -0.93
CA LYS A 13 -18.96 -0.34 -0.59
C LYS A 13 -17.98 0.49 0.23
N ILE A 14 -17.83 1.75 -0.14
CA ILE A 14 -16.94 2.68 0.57
C ILE A 14 -17.70 3.31 1.74
N PRO A 15 -17.23 3.13 3.00
CA PRO A 15 -17.88 3.74 4.16
C PRO A 15 -17.46 5.21 4.31
N ASN A 16 -17.98 6.07 3.47
CA ASN A 16 -17.57 7.47 3.42
C ASN A 16 -17.66 8.21 4.75
N ASP A 17 -18.64 7.83 5.59
CA ASP A 17 -18.85 8.49 6.88
C ASP A 17 -17.79 8.15 7.92
N GLU A 18 -17.02 7.09 7.70
CA GLU A 18 -16.03 6.61 8.66
C GLU A 18 -14.59 6.98 8.30
N ILE A 19 -14.40 7.65 7.18
CA ILE A 19 -13.06 8.05 6.73
C ILE A 19 -12.53 9.17 7.60
N LYS A 20 -11.38 8.93 8.23
CA LYS A 20 -10.74 9.88 9.12
C LYS A 20 -9.88 10.91 8.36
N TYR A 21 -9.08 10.42 7.42
CA TYR A 21 -8.27 11.26 6.53
C TYR A 21 -7.86 10.43 5.32
N SER A 22 -7.31 11.10 4.30
CA SER A 22 -6.98 10.45 3.03
C SER A 22 -5.69 10.98 2.44
N HIS A 23 -4.98 10.11 1.72
CA HIS A 23 -3.76 10.47 0.98
C HIS A 23 -3.86 9.98 -0.46
N TYR A 24 -3.40 10.82 -1.38
CA TYR A 24 -3.16 10.38 -2.76
C TYR A 24 -1.83 9.64 -2.81
N ILE A 25 -1.82 8.48 -3.46
CA ILE A 25 -0.62 7.66 -3.61
C ILE A 25 -0.43 7.34 -5.08
N ARG A 26 0.80 7.51 -5.55
CA ARG A 26 1.23 7.12 -6.88
C ARG A 26 2.40 6.17 -6.69
N GLN A 27 2.38 5.03 -7.38
CA GLN A 27 3.43 4.05 -7.22
C GLN A 27 3.74 3.31 -8.51
N GLY A 28 5.01 2.93 -8.67
CA GLY A 28 5.47 2.14 -9.79
C GLY A 28 6.39 1.04 -9.32
N TYR A 29 6.42 -0.07 -10.05
CA TYR A 29 7.22 -1.24 -9.68
C TYR A 29 8.45 -1.33 -10.57
N ILE A 30 9.64 -1.40 -9.94
CA ILE A 30 10.90 -1.65 -10.61
C ILE A 30 11.04 -3.15 -10.86
N VAL A 31 10.72 -3.94 -9.83
CA VAL A 31 10.69 -5.40 -9.90
C VAL A 31 9.46 -5.88 -9.17
N SER A 32 8.74 -6.81 -9.77
CA SER A 32 7.59 -7.43 -9.12
C SER A 32 7.52 -8.90 -9.55
N ASP A 33 8.07 -9.78 -8.72
CA ASP A 33 7.97 -11.22 -8.94
C ASP A 33 7.66 -11.91 -7.62
N MET A 34 7.59 -13.24 -7.63
CA MET A 34 7.20 -13.97 -6.42
C MET A 34 8.25 -13.96 -5.32
N HIS A 35 9.49 -13.55 -5.63
CA HIS A 35 10.58 -13.56 -4.66
C HIS A 35 10.89 -12.18 -4.10
N LYS A 36 10.62 -11.13 -4.86
CA LYS A 36 10.93 -9.77 -4.42
C LYS A 36 10.08 -8.74 -5.13
N VAL A 37 9.87 -7.64 -4.44
CA VAL A 37 9.18 -6.46 -4.98
C VAL A 37 10.03 -5.24 -4.65
N ILE A 38 10.31 -4.43 -5.66
CA ILE A 38 10.95 -3.13 -5.47
C ILE A 38 10.02 -2.09 -6.07
N ARG A 39 9.57 -1.15 -5.25
CA ARG A 39 8.55 -0.18 -5.60
C ARG A 39 8.99 1.22 -5.26
N VAL A 40 8.66 2.17 -6.13
CA VAL A 40 8.80 3.60 -5.84
C VAL A 40 7.40 4.14 -5.59
N ARG A 41 7.24 4.93 -4.53
CA ARG A 41 5.93 5.46 -4.14
C ARG A 41 6.03 6.93 -3.78
N GLN A 42 5.06 7.69 -4.25
CA GLN A 42 4.77 9.03 -3.78
C GLN A 42 3.55 8.97 -2.87
N LYS A 43 3.68 9.52 -1.67
CA LYS A 43 2.58 9.65 -0.73
C LYS A 43 2.56 11.10 -0.28
N LYS A 44 1.58 11.87 -0.69
CA LYS A 44 1.57 13.33 -0.56
C LYS A 44 2.81 13.92 -1.23
N ASP A 45 3.64 14.65 -0.50
CA ASP A 45 4.86 15.27 -1.00
C ASP A 45 6.11 14.47 -0.70
N ASP A 46 5.97 13.27 -0.12
CA ASP A 46 7.08 12.42 0.24
C ASP A 46 7.22 11.27 -0.75
N PHE A 47 8.47 10.85 -0.94
CA PHE A 47 8.80 9.80 -1.91
C PHE A 47 9.61 8.72 -1.22
N PHE A 48 9.31 7.46 -1.55
CA PHE A 48 9.91 6.31 -0.89
C PHE A 48 10.31 5.25 -1.89
N ILE A 49 11.37 4.51 -1.57
CA ILE A 49 11.66 3.25 -2.22
C ILE A 49 11.38 2.13 -1.21
N THR A 50 10.65 1.11 -1.65
CA THR A 50 10.26 0.00 -0.80
C THR A 50 10.74 -1.30 -1.39
N ILE A 51 11.37 -2.13 -0.57
CA ILE A 51 11.88 -3.45 -0.97
C ILE A 51 11.17 -4.49 -0.11
N LYS A 52 10.48 -5.43 -0.75
CA LYS A 52 9.78 -6.51 -0.06
C LYS A 52 10.32 -7.85 -0.51
N GLY A 53 10.47 -8.76 0.45
CA GLY A 53 10.93 -10.11 0.18
C GLY A 53 9.80 -11.10 -0.07
N ASN A 54 10.14 -12.39 -0.06
CA ASN A 54 9.18 -13.46 -0.21
C ASN A 54 8.11 -13.40 0.86
N LYS A 55 6.87 -13.63 0.44
CA LYS A 55 5.77 -13.71 1.36
C LYS A 55 5.69 -15.12 1.96
N THR A 56 5.65 -15.21 3.28
CA THR A 56 5.45 -16.45 4.02
C THR A 56 4.16 -16.31 4.81
N GLY A 57 3.08 -16.99 4.37
CA GLY A 57 1.77 -16.75 4.91
C GLY A 57 1.33 -15.32 4.61
N ILE A 58 1.12 -14.52 5.67
CA ILE A 58 0.78 -13.10 5.53
C ILE A 58 1.93 -12.18 5.95
N SER A 59 3.13 -12.75 6.16
CA SER A 59 4.33 -12.03 6.59
C SER A 59 5.36 -11.93 5.49
N ARG A 60 6.09 -10.83 5.45
CA ARG A 60 7.23 -10.64 4.55
C ARG A 60 8.16 -9.57 5.09
N PHE A 61 9.44 -9.65 4.70
CA PHE A 61 10.37 -8.56 4.99
C PHE A 61 9.96 -7.34 4.17
N GLU A 62 10.06 -6.18 4.80
CA GLU A 62 9.82 -4.89 4.13
C GLU A 62 10.85 -3.88 4.61
N PHE A 63 11.51 -3.24 3.68
CA PHE A 63 12.41 -2.14 3.94
C PHE A 63 11.94 -0.94 3.15
N GLU A 64 11.74 0.19 3.82
CA GLU A 64 11.26 1.40 3.17
C GLU A 64 12.16 2.56 3.54
N TYR A 65 12.61 3.30 2.52
CA TYR A 65 13.49 4.44 2.71
C TYR A 65 12.95 5.65 1.97
N LYS A 66 12.98 6.79 2.65
CA LYS A 66 12.60 8.05 2.02
C LYS A 66 13.70 8.47 1.04
N ILE A 67 13.31 8.92 -0.13
CA ILE A 67 14.23 9.36 -1.17
C ILE A 67 13.86 10.76 -1.65
N PRO A 68 14.81 11.51 -2.25
CA PRO A 68 14.51 12.82 -2.82
C PRO A 68 13.56 12.71 -4.01
N LYS A 69 12.73 13.72 -4.20
CA LYS A 69 11.81 13.81 -5.35
C LYS A 69 12.58 13.63 -6.68
N LYS A 70 13.74 14.22 -6.79
CA LYS A 70 14.59 14.13 -7.98
C LYS A 70 14.89 12.67 -8.35
N ASP A 71 15.26 11.87 -7.34
CA ASP A 71 15.58 10.47 -7.55
C ASP A 71 14.32 9.68 -7.90
N ALA A 72 13.21 9.95 -7.20
CA ALA A 72 11.95 9.28 -7.45
C ALA A 72 11.47 9.51 -8.88
N ASP A 73 11.55 10.75 -9.38
CA ASP A 73 11.14 11.08 -10.75
C ASP A 73 11.95 10.29 -11.78
N GLN A 74 13.23 10.14 -11.55
CA GLN A 74 14.11 9.37 -12.45
C GLN A 74 13.78 7.87 -12.38
N LEU A 75 13.49 7.37 -11.20
CA LEU A 75 13.12 5.96 -11.03
C LEU A 75 11.79 5.65 -11.69
N PHE A 76 10.79 6.51 -11.54
CA PHE A 76 9.50 6.35 -12.23
C PHE A 76 9.69 6.32 -13.75
N LYS A 77 10.47 7.25 -14.26
CA LYS A 77 10.66 7.42 -15.70
C LYS A 77 11.44 6.27 -16.32
N ASN A 78 12.52 5.84 -15.68
CA ASN A 78 13.48 4.94 -16.29
C ASN A 78 13.34 3.48 -15.91
N PHE A 79 12.69 3.18 -14.77
CA PHE A 79 12.67 1.83 -14.22
C PHE A 79 11.26 1.25 -14.01
N CYS A 80 10.22 2.07 -14.01
CA CYS A 80 8.86 1.59 -13.80
C CYS A 80 8.16 1.39 -15.15
N LYS A 81 8.58 0.36 -15.86
CA LYS A 81 8.17 0.12 -17.25
C LYS A 81 6.73 -0.32 -17.43
N GLU A 82 6.14 -0.95 -16.44
CA GLU A 82 4.78 -1.49 -16.52
C GLU A 82 3.71 -0.45 -16.20
N GLY A 83 4.13 0.78 -15.99
CA GLY A 83 3.23 1.89 -15.72
C GLY A 83 3.14 2.21 -14.24
N ILE A 84 2.33 3.20 -13.96
CA ILE A 84 2.18 3.76 -12.63
C ILE A 84 0.76 3.53 -12.15
N ILE A 85 0.64 3.06 -10.91
CA ILE A 85 -0.65 2.86 -10.26
C ILE A 85 -0.95 4.08 -9.41
N GLU A 86 -2.17 4.60 -9.55
CA GLU A 86 -2.65 5.73 -8.76
C GLU A 86 -3.83 5.30 -7.92
N LYS A 87 -3.84 5.72 -6.66
CA LYS A 87 -4.92 5.41 -5.75
C LYS A 87 -5.06 6.47 -4.68
N THR A 88 -6.25 6.54 -4.08
CA THR A 88 -6.48 7.34 -2.88
C THR A 88 -6.61 6.38 -1.71
N ARG A 89 -5.78 6.57 -0.71
CA ARG A 89 -5.81 5.76 0.51
C ARG A 89 -6.59 6.51 1.57
N HIS A 90 -7.69 5.91 2.01
CA HIS A 90 -8.50 6.42 3.10
C HIS A 90 -8.16 5.67 4.37
N TYR A 91 -8.11 6.37 5.48
CA TYR A 91 -7.79 5.78 6.77
C TYR A 91 -9.03 5.72 7.65
N ILE A 92 -9.34 4.54 8.15
CA ILE A 92 -10.53 4.27 8.95
C ILE A 92 -10.11 3.58 10.23
N ASN A 93 -10.55 4.13 11.38
CA ASN A 93 -10.34 3.48 12.67
C ASN A 93 -11.55 2.60 12.98
N HIS A 94 -11.29 1.35 13.33
CA HIS A 94 -12.34 0.41 13.69
C HIS A 94 -11.83 -0.53 14.78
N LYS A 95 -12.43 -0.42 15.96
CA LYS A 95 -12.15 -1.29 17.11
C LYS A 95 -10.67 -1.52 17.39
N GLY A 96 -9.93 -0.42 17.55
CA GLY A 96 -8.53 -0.46 17.94
C GLY A 96 -7.54 -0.64 16.80
N HIS A 97 -8.02 -0.79 15.59
CA HIS A 97 -7.15 -0.91 14.41
C HIS A 97 -7.41 0.21 13.42
N THR A 98 -6.38 0.58 12.69
CA THR A 98 -6.49 1.51 11.58
C THR A 98 -6.50 0.70 10.28
N TRP A 99 -7.58 0.85 9.52
CA TRP A 99 -7.69 0.22 8.21
C TRP A 99 -7.29 1.20 7.12
N GLU A 100 -6.60 0.68 6.12
CA GLU A 100 -6.26 1.43 4.92
C GLU A 100 -7.15 0.97 3.79
N LEU A 101 -7.99 1.89 3.28
CA LEU A 101 -8.91 1.60 2.19
C LEU A 101 -8.39 2.27 0.93
N ASP A 102 -7.92 1.48 -0.03
CA ASP A 102 -7.37 1.98 -1.27
C ASP A 102 -8.42 1.96 -2.37
N VAL A 103 -8.75 3.15 -2.88
CA VAL A 103 -9.63 3.33 -4.04
C VAL A 103 -8.76 3.62 -5.24
N PHE A 104 -8.73 2.70 -6.19
CA PHE A 104 -7.85 2.79 -7.33
C PHE A 104 -8.43 3.66 -8.45
N HIS A 105 -7.55 4.34 -9.17
CA HIS A 105 -7.89 5.24 -10.27
C HIS A 105 -7.29 4.73 -11.59
N GLY A 106 -7.69 5.36 -12.69
CA GLY A 106 -7.16 5.02 -14.00
C GLY A 106 -7.52 3.61 -14.45
N ARG A 107 -6.51 2.84 -14.85
CA ARG A 107 -6.71 1.49 -15.38
C ARG A 107 -7.36 0.51 -14.40
N ASN A 108 -7.22 0.79 -13.11
CA ASN A 108 -7.78 -0.07 -12.06
C ASN A 108 -9.03 0.52 -11.42
N GLU A 109 -9.66 1.49 -12.07
CA GLU A 109 -10.86 2.11 -11.56
C GLU A 109 -11.93 1.06 -11.28
N GLY A 110 -12.60 1.20 -10.14
CA GLY A 110 -13.59 0.23 -9.67
C GLY A 110 -13.04 -0.74 -8.63
N LEU A 111 -11.73 -0.88 -8.54
CA LEU A 111 -11.12 -1.74 -7.52
C LEU A 111 -11.00 -0.96 -6.21
N VAL A 112 -11.47 -1.58 -5.12
CA VAL A 112 -11.34 -1.04 -3.76
C VAL A 112 -10.82 -2.16 -2.87
N VAL A 113 -9.67 -1.91 -2.21
CA VAL A 113 -9.01 -2.91 -1.36
C VAL A 113 -8.81 -2.35 0.04
N ALA A 114 -9.20 -3.12 1.04
CA ALA A 114 -8.96 -2.78 2.44
C ALA A 114 -7.78 -3.60 2.96
N GLU A 115 -6.88 -2.95 3.68
CA GLU A 115 -5.71 -3.58 4.29
C GLU A 115 -5.66 -3.25 5.77
N ILE A 116 -5.21 -4.21 6.56
CA ILE A 116 -4.92 -4.02 7.97
C ILE A 116 -3.54 -4.61 8.27
N GLU A 117 -2.69 -3.82 8.95
CA GLU A 117 -1.40 -4.29 9.42
C GLU A 117 -1.53 -4.84 10.83
N LEU A 118 -0.87 -5.96 11.08
CA LEU A 118 -0.92 -6.67 12.33
C LEU A 118 0.48 -6.78 12.93
N GLU A 119 0.57 -6.93 14.24
CA GLU A 119 1.85 -7.12 14.93
C GLU A 119 2.30 -8.58 14.88
N SER A 120 1.35 -9.51 14.77
CA SER A 120 1.63 -10.94 14.63
C SER A 120 0.56 -11.58 13.75
N GLU A 121 0.86 -12.78 13.22
CA GLU A 121 -0.11 -13.50 12.37
C GLU A 121 -1.34 -13.96 13.16
N GLU A 122 -1.21 -14.12 14.46
CA GLU A 122 -2.30 -14.53 15.34
C GLU A 122 -3.11 -13.37 15.91
N GLU A 123 -2.70 -12.13 15.66
CA GLU A 123 -3.40 -10.97 16.17
C GLU A 123 -4.86 -10.94 15.69
N LYS A 124 -5.77 -10.73 16.64
CA LYS A 124 -7.19 -10.66 16.34
C LYS A 124 -7.62 -9.25 15.98
N PHE A 125 -8.55 -9.16 15.06
CA PHE A 125 -9.10 -7.88 14.63
C PHE A 125 -10.57 -8.06 14.28
N SER A 126 -11.31 -6.94 14.22
CA SER A 126 -12.74 -6.96 13.85
C SER A 126 -12.89 -6.40 12.44
N LEU A 127 -13.73 -7.06 11.63
CA LEU A 127 -14.02 -6.59 10.28
C LEU A 127 -15.06 -5.46 10.34
N PRO A 128 -14.81 -4.32 9.68
CA PRO A 128 -15.85 -3.31 9.47
C PRO A 128 -16.91 -3.86 8.54
N GLU A 129 -18.11 -3.40 8.70
CA GLU A 129 -19.22 -3.81 7.83
C GLU A 129 -19.24 -3.04 6.52
#